data_9577e64340a362f910fc3de2b38aa02f
#
_entry.id   9577e64340a362f910fc3de2b38aa02f
#
_cell.length_a   1.000
_cell.length_b   1.000
_cell.length_c   1.000
_cell.angle_alpha   90.00
_cell.angle_beta   90.00
_cell.angle_gamma   90.00
#
_symmetry.space_group_name_H-M   'P 1'
#
loop_
_entity.id
_entity.type
_entity.pdbx_description
1 polymer ?
#
loop_
_entity_poly.entity_id
_entity_poly.type
_entity_poly.pdbx_seq_one_letter_code
_entity_poly.pdbx_strand_id
1 'polypeptide(L)'
;MRTKKFLAMAIALGLAVGMTAMPTLAAEKKTLVFGDTTFNAENEEADINPQNTYAGWACIRYGVGETLFRYSDTMEIEPWIAKEYENIDELTWKITLNDGVVFSNGRACDGEAVKESLEALVANHERAAGDLCIDTIEADGNTVTIKTTEPKPALINYLSDPYGCIIDMQAGISDDGIVIGTGPYVATELVTDDGSSGRGD
;
A
#
# COMPACT_ATOMS: atom_id res chain seq x y z
N MET A 1 -36.40 45.95 42.67
CA MET A 1 -36.06 45.44 41.34
C MET A 1 -34.54 45.53 41.01
N ARG A 2 -33.62 45.37 41.97
CA ARG A 2 -32.15 45.49 41.74
C ARG A 2 -31.34 44.22 42.01
N THR A 3 -31.96 43.16 42.52
CA THR A 3 -31.26 41.92 42.92
C THR A 3 -31.23 40.82 41.86
N LYS A 4 -32.04 40.94 40.79
CA LYS A 4 -32.06 39.90 39.70
C LYS A 4 -30.96 40.10 38.61
N LYS A 5 -30.31 41.29 38.58
CA LYS A 5 -29.26 41.55 37.58
C LYS A 5 -27.86 41.09 37.99
N PHE A 6 -27.61 40.89 39.28
CA PHE A 6 -26.33 40.43 39.78
C PHE A 6 -26.16 38.91 39.72
N LEU A 7 -27.27 38.12 39.70
CA LEU A 7 -27.20 36.70 39.63
C LEU A 7 -26.91 36.15 38.20
N ALA A 8 -27.30 36.95 37.18
CA ALA A 8 -27.04 36.56 35.78
C ALA A 8 -25.56 36.79 35.37
N MET A 9 -24.85 37.72 36.04
CA MET A 9 -23.46 38.02 35.72
C MET A 9 -22.47 37.08 36.41
N ALA A 10 -22.85 36.44 37.52
CA ALA A 10 -22.02 35.46 38.20
C ALA A 10 -22.02 34.06 37.51
N ILE A 11 -23.08 33.76 36.77
CA ILE A 11 -23.17 32.47 36.02
C ILE A 11 -22.40 32.52 34.69
N ALA A 12 -22.29 33.73 34.08
CA ALA A 12 -21.54 33.91 32.85
C ALA A 12 -20.00 33.88 33.06
N LEU A 13 -19.51 34.20 34.27
CA LEU A 13 -18.08 34.16 34.59
C LEU A 13 -17.59 32.77 35.01
N GLY A 14 -18.49 31.86 35.40
CA GLY A 14 -18.15 30.51 35.83
C GLY A 14 -17.98 29.51 34.67
N LEU A 15 -18.41 29.88 33.45
CA LEU A 15 -18.33 28.98 32.27
C LEU A 15 -17.10 29.24 31.37
N ALA A 16 -16.32 30.30 31.68
CA ALA A 16 -15.15 30.66 30.86
C ALA A 16 -13.81 30.05 31.35
N VAL A 17 -13.78 29.31 32.46
CA VAL A 17 -12.54 28.77 33.06
C VAL A 17 -12.37 27.25 32.83
N GLY A 18 -13.28 26.62 32.08
CA GLY A 18 -13.28 25.17 31.89
C GLY A 18 -12.66 24.62 30.59
N MET A 19 -12.11 25.46 29.69
CA MET A 19 -11.36 25.03 28.54
C MET A 19 -9.85 25.11 28.81
N THR A 20 -9.36 24.32 29.76
CA THR A 20 -7.95 23.97 29.75
C THR A 20 -7.78 23.02 28.56
N ALA A 21 -7.10 23.49 27.51
CA ALA A 21 -6.61 22.64 26.44
C ALA A 21 -5.89 21.45 27.10
N MET A 22 -6.47 20.26 27.02
CA MET A 22 -5.73 19.06 27.36
C MET A 22 -4.50 19.06 26.44
N PRO A 23 -3.28 18.93 27.00
CA PRO A 23 -2.14 18.71 26.15
C PRO A 23 -2.44 17.43 25.36
N THR A 24 -2.61 17.56 24.05
CA THR A 24 -2.52 16.43 23.16
C THR A 24 -1.11 15.88 23.34
N LEU A 25 -0.99 14.79 24.10
CA LEU A 25 0.23 13.99 24.10
C LEU A 25 0.41 13.57 22.63
N ALA A 26 1.31 14.29 21.93
CA ALA A 26 1.78 13.86 20.64
C ALA A 26 2.27 12.42 20.85
N ALA A 27 1.63 11.47 20.17
CA ALA A 27 2.07 10.08 20.25
C ALA A 27 3.54 10.06 19.84
N GLU A 28 4.39 9.57 20.74
CA GLU A 28 5.81 9.40 20.43
C GLU A 28 5.93 8.55 19.16
N LYS A 29 6.56 9.09 18.13
CA LYS A 29 6.81 8.31 16.91
C LYS A 29 7.64 7.09 17.28
N LYS A 30 7.05 5.92 17.21
CA LYS A 30 7.76 4.66 17.40
C LYS A 30 8.51 4.36 16.10
N THR A 31 9.82 4.17 16.21
CA THR A 31 10.66 3.76 15.08
C THR A 31 10.73 2.24 15.09
N LEU A 32 10.40 1.62 13.96
CA LEU A 32 10.65 0.22 13.70
C LEU A 32 11.88 0.13 12.78
N VAL A 33 12.87 -0.64 13.20
CA VAL A 33 14.02 -0.98 12.36
C VAL A 33 13.80 -2.38 11.84
N PHE A 34 13.78 -2.53 10.54
CA PHE A 34 13.62 -3.80 9.86
C PHE A 34 14.91 -4.13 9.11
N GLY A 35 15.50 -5.29 9.38
CA GLY A 35 16.68 -5.78 8.68
C GLY A 35 16.30 -6.90 7.71
N ASP A 36 16.78 -6.82 6.50
CA ASP A 36 16.57 -7.82 5.45
C ASP A 36 17.88 -8.06 4.71
N THR A 37 18.03 -9.25 4.15
CA THR A 37 19.17 -9.68 3.33
C THR A 37 18.83 -9.80 1.85
N THR A 38 17.68 -9.26 1.43
CA THR A 38 17.23 -9.30 0.02
C THR A 38 18.20 -8.55 -0.88
N PHE A 39 18.70 -7.41 -0.40
CA PHE A 39 19.71 -6.61 -1.10
C PHE A 39 21.02 -6.66 -0.32
N ASN A 40 22.12 -6.86 -1.01
CA ASN A 40 23.45 -6.79 -0.43
C ASN A 40 24.34 -5.83 -1.24
N ALA A 41 25.30 -5.21 -0.58
CA ALA A 41 26.18 -4.20 -1.15
C ALA A 41 27.01 -4.68 -2.38
N GLU A 42 27.09 -5.98 -2.58
CA GLU A 42 27.89 -6.53 -3.70
C GLU A 42 27.10 -6.62 -5.02
N ASN A 43 25.76 -6.65 -4.97
CA ASN A 43 24.98 -7.05 -6.13
C ASN A 43 23.94 -6.05 -6.61
N GLU A 44 23.33 -5.23 -5.74
CA GLU A 44 22.17 -4.43 -6.15
C GLU A 44 21.98 -3.21 -5.23
N GLU A 45 21.55 -2.12 -5.83
CA GLU A 45 21.04 -0.97 -5.08
C GLU A 45 19.74 -1.38 -4.38
N ALA A 46 19.53 -0.92 -3.14
CA ALA A 46 18.30 -1.16 -2.42
C ALA A 46 17.13 -0.52 -3.16
N ASP A 47 16.08 -1.28 -3.37
CA ASP A 47 14.90 -0.89 -4.13
C ASP A 47 13.67 -1.55 -3.52
N ILE A 48 12.55 -0.85 -3.48
CA ILE A 48 11.26 -1.42 -3.08
C ILE A 48 10.19 -1.25 -4.15
N ASN A 49 10.59 -0.90 -5.39
CA ASN A 49 9.67 -0.79 -6.51
C ASN A 49 9.23 -2.19 -7.00
N PRO A 50 7.94 -2.58 -6.84
CA PRO A 50 7.45 -3.90 -7.25
C PRO A 50 7.53 -4.15 -8.77
N GLN A 51 7.81 -3.13 -9.57
CA GLN A 51 8.05 -3.26 -11.02
C GLN A 51 9.48 -3.67 -11.34
N ASN A 52 10.34 -3.83 -10.33
CA ASN A 52 11.72 -4.23 -10.52
C ASN A 52 11.99 -5.57 -9.82
N THR A 53 12.23 -6.62 -10.58
CA THR A 53 12.59 -7.99 -10.19
C THR A 53 12.12 -8.44 -8.78
N TYR A 54 13.05 -8.58 -7.81
CA TYR A 54 12.73 -9.03 -6.44
C TYR A 54 12.31 -7.91 -5.48
N ALA A 55 12.37 -6.65 -5.91
CA ALA A 55 12.08 -5.50 -5.06
C ALA A 55 10.65 -5.50 -4.51
N GLY A 56 9.69 -6.07 -5.24
CA GLY A 56 8.32 -6.23 -4.77
C GLY A 56 8.18 -7.06 -3.49
N TRP A 57 9.05 -8.06 -3.28
CA TRP A 57 9.08 -8.81 -2.02
C TRP A 57 9.51 -7.94 -0.84
N ALA A 58 10.48 -7.06 -1.05
CA ALA A 58 10.91 -6.11 -0.03
C ALA A 58 9.79 -5.11 0.27
N CYS A 59 9.13 -4.56 -0.74
CA CYS A 59 8.00 -3.65 -0.59
C CYS A 59 6.91 -4.21 0.33
N ILE A 60 6.52 -5.48 0.11
CA ILE A 60 5.50 -6.17 0.90
C ILE A 60 6.00 -6.49 2.31
N ARG A 61 7.21 -7.04 2.45
CA ARG A 61 7.78 -7.42 3.75
C ARG A 61 8.01 -6.23 4.66
N TYR A 62 8.37 -5.08 4.11
CA TYR A 62 8.53 -3.84 4.88
C TYR A 62 7.20 -3.18 5.21
N GLY A 63 6.08 -3.73 4.68
CA GLY A 63 4.75 -3.22 4.91
C GLY A 63 4.50 -1.84 4.29
N VAL A 64 5.20 -1.52 3.20
CA VAL A 64 4.99 -0.30 2.42
C VAL A 64 3.89 -0.51 1.40
N GLY A 65 3.91 -1.64 0.69
CA GLY A 65 2.89 -2.03 -0.28
C GLY A 65 2.08 -3.23 0.20
N GLU A 66 0.86 -3.34 -0.31
CA GLU A 66 -0.02 -4.49 -0.14
C GLU A 66 -0.42 -5.03 -1.51
N THR A 67 -0.77 -6.33 -1.54
CA THR A 67 -1.20 -7.01 -2.76
C THR A 67 -2.72 -7.02 -2.88
N LEU A 68 -3.24 -7.26 -4.07
CA LEU A 68 -4.69 -7.41 -4.29
C LEU A 68 -5.25 -8.55 -3.45
N PHE A 69 -4.54 -9.65 -3.35
CA PHE A 69 -4.87 -10.83 -2.55
C PHE A 69 -3.65 -11.24 -1.73
N ARG A 70 -3.80 -12.14 -0.80
CA ARG A 70 -2.70 -12.70 0.00
C ARG A 70 -2.91 -14.17 0.27
N TYR A 71 -1.87 -14.85 0.72
CA TYR A 71 -1.99 -16.19 1.24
C TYR A 71 -2.24 -16.18 2.75
N SER A 72 -3.19 -17.01 3.19
CA SER A 72 -3.39 -17.32 4.61
C SER A 72 -2.27 -18.20 5.16
N ASP A 73 -2.28 -18.42 6.48
CA ASP A 73 -1.36 -19.37 7.13
C ASP A 73 -1.54 -20.82 6.64
N THR A 74 -2.69 -21.12 6.04
CA THR A 74 -3.01 -22.42 5.41
C THR A 74 -2.77 -22.46 3.91
N MET A 75 -2.13 -21.41 3.34
CA MET A 75 -1.86 -21.25 1.92
C MET A 75 -3.11 -21.16 1.03
N GLU A 76 -4.22 -20.71 1.61
CA GLU A 76 -5.43 -20.36 0.85
C GLU A 76 -5.36 -18.87 0.45
N ILE A 77 -5.92 -18.53 -0.72
CA ILE A 77 -5.97 -17.14 -1.17
C ILE A 77 -7.08 -16.40 -0.43
N GLU A 78 -6.71 -15.29 0.19
CA GLU A 78 -7.62 -14.39 0.88
C GLU A 78 -7.65 -13.02 0.20
N PRO A 79 -8.78 -12.31 0.20
CA PRO A 79 -8.87 -10.91 -0.16
C PRO A 79 -7.95 -10.03 0.70
N TRP A 80 -7.39 -8.94 0.10
CA TRP A 80 -6.64 -7.92 0.82
C TRP A 80 -7.06 -6.51 0.36
N ILE A 81 -6.38 -5.91 -0.66
CA ILE A 81 -6.89 -4.69 -1.32
C ILE A 81 -8.21 -5.02 -2.05
N ALA A 82 -8.24 -6.17 -2.74
CA ALA A 82 -9.46 -6.69 -3.30
C ALA A 82 -10.39 -7.23 -2.21
N LYS A 83 -11.69 -7.11 -2.44
CA LYS A 83 -12.76 -7.67 -1.63
C LYS A 83 -13.17 -9.06 -2.12
N GLU A 84 -13.25 -9.22 -3.43
CA GLU A 84 -13.69 -10.44 -4.09
C GLU A 84 -13.21 -10.48 -5.55
N TYR A 85 -13.25 -11.67 -6.12
CA TYR A 85 -13.00 -11.87 -7.55
C TYR A 85 -13.96 -12.88 -8.14
N GLU A 86 -14.14 -12.80 -9.44
CA GLU A 86 -14.95 -13.72 -10.23
C GLU A 86 -14.22 -14.04 -11.54
N ASN A 87 -14.12 -15.31 -11.89
CA ASN A 87 -13.70 -15.73 -13.21
C ASN A 87 -14.94 -15.77 -14.13
N ILE A 88 -15.09 -14.78 -15.00
CA ILE A 88 -16.25 -14.60 -15.88
C ILE A 88 -16.24 -15.66 -16.99
N ASP A 89 -15.06 -15.89 -17.57
CA ASP A 89 -14.80 -16.90 -18.58
C ASP A 89 -13.31 -17.28 -18.57
N GLU A 90 -12.87 -18.13 -19.50
CA GLU A 90 -11.49 -18.66 -19.54
C GLU A 90 -10.42 -17.56 -19.63
N LEU A 91 -10.76 -16.38 -20.15
CA LEU A 91 -9.84 -15.26 -20.39
C LEU A 91 -10.14 -14.02 -19.53
N THR A 92 -11.27 -13.98 -18.83
CA THR A 92 -11.77 -12.76 -18.20
C THR A 92 -11.95 -12.93 -16.70
N TRP A 93 -11.28 -12.05 -15.95
CA TRP A 93 -11.35 -11.94 -14.50
C TRP A 93 -11.93 -10.59 -14.10
N LYS A 94 -12.86 -10.60 -13.16
CA LYS A 94 -13.40 -9.41 -12.53
C LYS A 94 -12.98 -9.37 -11.08
N ILE A 95 -12.41 -8.25 -10.65
CA ILE A 95 -11.92 -8.02 -9.30
C ILE A 95 -12.67 -6.82 -8.74
N THR A 96 -13.26 -6.95 -7.56
CA THR A 96 -13.89 -5.85 -6.83
C THR A 96 -13.01 -5.44 -5.67
N LEU A 97 -12.69 -4.16 -5.54
CA LEU A 97 -11.85 -3.63 -4.47
C LEU A 97 -12.68 -3.32 -3.21
N ASN A 98 -12.03 -3.29 -2.05
CA ASN A 98 -12.62 -2.76 -0.84
C ASN A 98 -12.85 -1.25 -0.97
N ASP A 99 -13.90 -0.76 -0.31
CA ASP A 99 -14.16 0.68 -0.22
C ASP A 99 -13.16 1.36 0.72
N GLY A 100 -12.75 2.57 0.36
CA GLY A 100 -11.97 3.43 1.24
C GLY A 100 -10.50 3.05 1.37
N VAL A 101 -9.96 2.18 0.52
CA VAL A 101 -8.52 1.92 0.44
C VAL A 101 -7.82 3.19 -0.06
N VAL A 102 -6.77 3.59 0.63
CA VAL A 102 -5.99 4.79 0.30
C VAL A 102 -4.49 4.50 0.33
N PHE A 103 -3.76 5.16 -0.53
CA PHE A 103 -2.30 5.20 -0.44
C PHE A 103 -1.85 6.05 0.74
N SER A 104 -0.61 5.89 1.17
CA SER A 104 -0.03 6.62 2.30
C SER A 104 0.01 8.15 2.12
N ASN A 105 -0.11 8.65 0.90
CA ASN A 105 -0.24 10.08 0.58
C ASN A 105 -1.71 10.58 0.59
N GLY A 106 -2.69 9.70 0.84
CA GLY A 106 -4.11 10.01 0.91
C GLY A 106 -4.87 9.93 -0.42
N ARG A 107 -4.22 9.61 -1.55
CA ARG A 107 -4.90 9.31 -2.81
C ARG A 107 -5.71 8.02 -2.67
N ALA A 108 -6.91 7.95 -3.26
CA ALA A 108 -7.69 6.72 -3.32
C ALA A 108 -6.97 5.64 -4.15
N CYS A 109 -6.97 4.41 -3.63
CA CYS A 109 -6.56 3.22 -4.36
C CYS A 109 -7.84 2.57 -4.95
N ASP A 110 -8.35 3.14 -6.03
CA ASP A 110 -9.51 2.68 -6.79
C ASP A 110 -9.10 1.82 -7.99
N GLY A 111 -10.10 1.43 -8.80
CA GLY A 111 -9.84 0.59 -9.97
C GLY A 111 -8.88 1.21 -10.98
N GLU A 112 -8.91 2.53 -11.17
CA GLU A 112 -7.98 3.20 -12.08
C GLU A 112 -6.54 3.16 -11.53
N ALA A 113 -6.36 3.34 -10.23
CA ALA A 113 -5.05 3.22 -9.60
C ALA A 113 -4.47 1.80 -9.71
N VAL A 114 -5.32 0.78 -9.54
CA VAL A 114 -4.92 -0.63 -9.75
C VAL A 114 -4.54 -0.88 -11.21
N LYS A 115 -5.32 -0.37 -12.16
CA LYS A 115 -5.02 -0.46 -13.58
C LYS A 115 -3.69 0.19 -13.92
N GLU A 116 -3.47 1.45 -13.51
CA GLU A 116 -2.21 2.18 -13.71
C GLU A 116 -1.00 1.37 -13.20
N SER A 117 -1.12 0.80 -12.00
CA SER A 117 -0.05 0.01 -11.36
C SER A 117 0.24 -1.29 -12.10
N LEU A 118 -0.79 -2.04 -12.51
CA LEU A 118 -0.62 -3.31 -13.22
C LEU A 118 -0.16 -3.12 -14.67
N GLU A 119 -0.64 -2.08 -15.37
CA GLU A 119 -0.17 -1.75 -16.72
C GLU A 119 1.32 -1.37 -16.71
N ALA A 120 1.74 -0.58 -15.72
CA ALA A 120 3.14 -0.23 -15.53
C ALA A 120 4.00 -1.45 -15.16
N LEU A 121 3.48 -2.35 -14.32
CA LEU A 121 4.14 -3.62 -14.00
C LEU A 121 4.37 -4.46 -15.27
N VAL A 122 3.35 -4.65 -16.09
CA VAL A 122 3.46 -5.43 -17.34
C VAL A 122 4.45 -4.80 -18.32
N ALA A 123 4.52 -3.47 -18.34
CA ALA A 123 5.42 -2.74 -19.23
C ALA A 123 6.89 -2.78 -18.77
N ASN A 124 7.17 -2.77 -17.49
CA ASN A 124 8.49 -2.54 -16.93
C ASN A 124 9.15 -3.79 -16.35
N HIS A 125 8.35 -4.69 -15.72
CA HIS A 125 8.90 -5.87 -15.07
C HIS A 125 9.29 -6.93 -16.09
N GLU A 126 10.53 -7.42 -16.03
CA GLU A 126 11.14 -8.36 -16.98
C GLU A 126 10.27 -9.59 -17.32
N ARG A 127 9.54 -10.12 -16.33
CA ARG A 127 8.79 -11.38 -16.46
C ARG A 127 7.27 -11.20 -16.46
N ALA A 128 6.74 -10.09 -15.93
CA ALA A 128 5.31 -9.94 -15.66
C ALA A 128 4.44 -10.11 -16.91
N ALA A 129 4.86 -9.58 -18.05
CA ALA A 129 4.14 -9.73 -19.31
C ALA A 129 3.91 -11.20 -19.69
N GLY A 130 4.92 -12.06 -19.56
CA GLY A 130 4.83 -13.49 -19.85
C GLY A 130 4.11 -14.28 -18.77
N ASP A 131 4.32 -13.92 -17.52
CA ASP A 131 3.73 -14.64 -16.38
C ASP A 131 2.23 -14.33 -16.22
N LEU A 132 1.79 -13.10 -16.47
CA LEU A 132 0.40 -12.65 -16.33
C LEU A 132 -0.42 -12.80 -17.62
N CYS A 133 0.21 -12.71 -18.78
CA CYS A 133 -0.44 -12.74 -20.10
C CYS A 133 -1.61 -11.77 -20.23
N ILE A 134 -1.52 -10.58 -19.60
CA ILE A 134 -2.58 -9.58 -19.63
C ILE A 134 -2.64 -8.95 -21.03
N ASP A 135 -3.86 -8.90 -21.60
CA ASP A 135 -4.19 -8.22 -22.85
C ASP A 135 -4.75 -6.83 -22.58
N THR A 136 -5.80 -6.73 -21.74
CA THR A 136 -6.42 -5.46 -21.39
C THR A 136 -6.81 -5.40 -19.92
N ILE A 137 -6.79 -4.19 -19.38
CA ILE A 137 -7.30 -3.88 -18.04
C ILE A 137 -8.32 -2.74 -18.18
N GLU A 138 -9.54 -2.97 -17.73
CA GLU A 138 -10.60 -1.96 -17.68
C GLU A 138 -10.94 -1.66 -16.22
N ALA A 139 -11.18 -0.39 -15.88
CA ALA A 139 -11.58 0.05 -14.56
C ALA A 139 -12.93 0.77 -14.61
N ASP A 140 -13.80 0.48 -13.64
CA ASP A 140 -15.07 1.17 -13.42
C ASP A 140 -15.30 1.30 -11.90
N GLY A 141 -15.01 2.48 -11.36
CA GLY A 141 -15.02 2.73 -9.91
C GLY A 141 -14.08 1.77 -9.17
N ASN A 142 -14.61 0.94 -8.28
CA ASN A 142 -13.86 -0.07 -7.53
C ASN A 142 -13.84 -1.45 -8.23
N THR A 143 -14.20 -1.52 -9.50
CA THR A 143 -14.16 -2.77 -10.27
C THR A 143 -13.05 -2.72 -11.30
N VAL A 144 -12.26 -3.78 -11.37
CA VAL A 144 -11.20 -4.00 -12.36
C VAL A 144 -11.53 -5.26 -13.14
N THR A 145 -11.57 -5.15 -14.47
CA THR A 145 -11.74 -6.29 -15.36
C THR A 145 -10.45 -6.52 -16.12
N ILE A 146 -9.87 -7.71 -15.96
CA ILE A 146 -8.62 -8.12 -16.60
C ILE A 146 -8.95 -9.18 -17.65
N LYS A 147 -8.52 -8.95 -18.90
CA LYS A 147 -8.50 -9.96 -19.94
C LYS A 147 -7.09 -10.43 -20.20
N THR A 148 -6.93 -11.72 -20.41
CA THR A 148 -5.67 -12.37 -20.73
C THR A 148 -5.64 -12.86 -22.17
N THR A 149 -4.47 -12.95 -22.77
CA THR A 149 -4.27 -13.45 -24.14
C THR A 149 -4.46 -14.97 -24.27
N GLU A 150 -4.38 -15.68 -23.15
CA GLU A 150 -4.57 -17.13 -23.03
C GLU A 150 -5.22 -17.46 -21.66
N PRO A 151 -5.83 -18.66 -21.49
CA PRO A 151 -6.39 -19.08 -20.21
C PRO A 151 -5.33 -19.01 -19.09
N LYS A 152 -5.63 -18.26 -18.01
CA LYS A 152 -4.71 -18.04 -16.89
C LYS A 152 -5.38 -18.37 -15.55
N PRO A 153 -5.62 -19.65 -15.25
CA PRO A 153 -6.30 -20.05 -14.01
C PRO A 153 -5.55 -19.65 -12.75
N ALA A 154 -4.24 -19.44 -12.83
CA ALA A 154 -3.41 -19.00 -11.72
C ALA A 154 -3.28 -17.48 -11.59
N LEU A 155 -4.05 -16.65 -12.33
CA LEU A 155 -3.92 -15.20 -12.29
C LEU A 155 -4.03 -14.65 -10.86
N ILE A 156 -5.01 -15.12 -10.09
CA ILE A 156 -5.21 -14.65 -8.71
C ILE A 156 -4.04 -15.04 -7.80
N ASN A 157 -3.40 -16.16 -8.03
CA ASN A 157 -2.18 -16.56 -7.32
C ASN A 157 -1.04 -15.57 -7.58
N TYR A 158 -0.83 -15.18 -8.83
CA TYR A 158 0.16 -14.18 -9.19
C TYR A 158 -0.15 -12.80 -8.56
N LEU A 159 -1.44 -12.45 -8.46
CA LEU A 159 -1.88 -11.20 -7.83
C LEU A 159 -1.89 -11.25 -6.28
N SER A 160 -1.56 -12.41 -5.70
CA SER A 160 -1.29 -12.59 -4.26
C SER A 160 0.20 -12.47 -3.92
N ASP A 161 1.05 -12.41 -4.94
CA ASP A 161 2.49 -12.27 -4.89
C ASP A 161 2.90 -10.83 -5.31
N PRO A 162 4.18 -10.48 -5.39
CA PRO A 162 4.64 -9.12 -5.72
C PRO A 162 4.02 -8.48 -6.96
N TYR A 163 3.60 -9.25 -7.95
CA TYR A 163 2.89 -8.72 -9.11
C TYR A 163 1.56 -8.05 -8.75
N GLY A 164 0.92 -8.48 -7.68
CA GLY A 164 -0.29 -7.87 -7.17
C GLY A 164 -0.06 -6.69 -6.22
N CYS A 165 1.18 -6.30 -5.96
CA CYS A 165 1.51 -5.17 -5.11
C CYS A 165 1.17 -3.86 -5.83
N ILE A 166 0.23 -3.10 -5.26
CA ILE A 166 -0.30 -1.89 -5.89
C ILE A 166 0.41 -0.66 -5.31
N ILE A 167 0.94 0.16 -6.21
CA ILE A 167 1.60 1.43 -5.87
C ILE A 167 0.97 2.61 -6.60
N ASP A 168 1.13 3.81 -6.04
CA ASP A 168 0.63 5.04 -6.65
C ASP A 168 1.52 5.50 -7.80
N MET A 169 1.13 5.17 -9.03
CA MET A 169 1.87 5.56 -10.23
C MET A 169 1.86 7.07 -10.50
N GLN A 170 0.86 7.80 -9.98
CA GLN A 170 0.81 9.26 -10.13
C GLN A 170 1.78 9.98 -9.18
N ALA A 171 2.10 9.37 -8.04
CA ALA A 171 3.16 9.87 -7.16
C ALA A 171 4.55 9.65 -7.75
N GLY A 172 4.67 8.67 -8.66
CA GLY A 172 5.94 8.26 -9.24
C GLY A 172 6.77 7.39 -8.30
N ILE A 173 7.94 7.01 -8.79
CA ILE A 173 8.95 6.24 -8.08
C ILE A 173 10.15 7.15 -7.90
N SER A 174 10.71 7.25 -6.69
CA SER A 174 11.90 8.06 -6.47
C SER A 174 13.14 7.47 -7.17
N ASP A 175 14.18 8.28 -7.34
CA ASP A 175 15.46 7.82 -7.89
C ASP A 175 16.10 6.71 -7.05
N ASP A 176 15.77 6.66 -5.74
CA ASP A 176 16.22 5.63 -4.80
C ASP A 176 15.26 4.41 -4.75
N GLY A 177 14.32 4.27 -5.70
CA GLY A 177 13.38 3.16 -5.74
C GLY A 177 12.29 3.16 -4.66
N ILE A 178 12.05 4.29 -3.97
CA ILE A 178 10.98 4.43 -2.98
C ILE A 178 9.65 4.64 -3.68
N VAL A 179 8.62 3.92 -3.24
CA VAL A 179 7.26 3.96 -3.77
C VAL A 179 6.25 4.36 -2.71
N ILE A 180 5.10 4.83 -3.15
CA ILE A 180 3.93 5.11 -2.31
C ILE A 180 2.97 3.92 -2.43
N GLY A 181 2.81 3.18 -1.35
CA GLY A 181 1.91 2.03 -1.26
C GLY A 181 0.74 2.27 -0.32
N THR A 182 -0.07 1.22 -0.13
CA THR A 182 -1.25 1.21 0.76
C THR A 182 -0.94 0.68 2.15
N GLY A 183 0.27 0.18 2.36
CA GLY A 183 0.67 -0.46 3.60
C GLY A 183 0.76 0.49 4.79
N PRO A 184 0.87 -0.07 6.02
CA PRO A 184 0.89 0.70 7.26
C PRO A 184 2.18 1.51 7.48
N TYR A 185 3.21 1.29 6.68
CA TYR A 185 4.49 1.97 6.80
C TYR A 185 4.79 2.80 5.54
N VAL A 186 5.50 3.89 5.74
CA VAL A 186 5.99 4.78 4.68
C VAL A 186 7.50 4.72 4.65
N ALA A 187 8.07 4.31 3.53
CA ALA A 187 9.51 4.39 3.33
C ALA A 187 9.91 5.86 3.09
N THR A 188 10.90 6.34 3.84
CA THR A 188 11.44 7.70 3.68
C THR A 188 12.88 7.68 3.24
N GLU A 189 13.57 6.57 3.45
CA GLU A 189 14.98 6.37 3.10
C GLU A 189 15.24 4.88 2.98
N LEU A 190 16.03 4.47 2.02
CA LEU A 190 16.58 3.12 1.89
C LEU A 190 18.07 3.20 2.13
N VAL A 191 18.56 2.41 3.08
CA VAL A 191 19.98 2.34 3.41
C VAL A 191 20.47 0.92 3.20
N THR A 192 21.42 0.75 2.30
CA THR A 192 22.17 -0.50 2.17
C THR A 192 23.34 -0.50 3.15
N ASP A 193 23.46 -1.55 3.92
CA ASP A 193 24.66 -1.78 4.73
C ASP A 193 25.82 -2.18 3.79
N ASP A 194 26.87 -1.38 3.76
CA ASP A 194 28.10 -1.66 2.99
C ASP A 194 28.92 -2.83 3.58
N GLY A 195 28.37 -3.54 4.57
CA GLY A 195 29.07 -4.61 5.26
C GLY A 195 30.14 -4.12 6.26
N SER A 196 30.25 -2.80 6.46
CA SER A 196 31.21 -2.20 7.39
C SER A 196 30.71 -2.18 8.83
N SER A 197 29.40 -2.36 9.06
CA SER A 197 28.85 -2.53 10.40
C SER A 197 29.22 -3.92 10.89
N GLY A 198 30.31 -4.01 11.65
CA GLY A 198 30.74 -5.24 12.30
C GLY A 198 29.57 -5.88 13.04
N ARG A 199 29.33 -7.17 12.84
CA ARG A 199 28.52 -7.97 13.74
C ARG A 199 29.07 -7.72 15.14
N GLY A 200 28.33 -6.95 15.94
CA GLY A 200 28.57 -6.89 17.34
C GLY A 200 28.38 -8.29 17.91
N ASP A 201 29.45 -8.81 18.48
CA ASP A 201 29.47 -10.05 19.26
C ASP A 201 28.56 -9.96 20.50
#